data_ecd20ac2614803637e9e003d1f9b363b
#
_entry.id   ecd20ac2614803637e9e003d1f9b363b
#
_cell.length_a   1.000
_cell.length_b   1.000
_cell.length_c   1.000
_cell.angle_alpha   90.00
_cell.angle_beta   90.00
_cell.angle_gamma   90.00
#
_symmetry.space_group_name_H-M   'P 1'
#
loop_
_entity.id
_entity.type
_entity.pdbx_description
1 polymer ?
#
loop_
_entity_poly.entity_id
_entity_poly.type
_entity_poly.pdbx_seq_one_letter_code
_entity_poly.pdbx_strand_id
1 'polypeptide(L)'
;MIAVCIATYNHEAFIAQAIDSVLAQVCDEPIRIYIGDDASTDSTGAICERYAAKNERIVYVHRATNIGLTANTIDLYRRILADGCEYIAMLDGDDYWTDSNKLQLQIDYLRAHPEVGFVHTSGRTLSGANT
;
A
#
# COMPACT_ATOMS: atom_id res chain seq x y z
N MET A 1 1.96 9.31 11.87
CA MET A 1 1.37 8.07 11.31
C MET A 1 1.75 7.97 9.85
N ILE A 2 2.12 6.78 9.43
CA ILE A 2 2.43 6.45 8.03
C ILE A 2 1.19 5.85 7.39
N ALA A 3 0.76 6.37 6.25
CA ALA A 3 -0.22 5.71 5.40
C ALA A 3 0.50 4.91 4.32
N VAL A 4 0.14 3.64 4.15
CA VAL A 4 0.54 2.86 2.99
C VAL A 4 -0.63 2.83 2.02
N CYS A 5 -0.40 3.33 0.82
CA CYS A 5 -1.39 3.41 -0.24
C CYS A 5 -1.18 2.25 -1.22
N ILE A 6 -2.17 1.37 -1.32
CA ILE A 6 -2.15 0.22 -2.25
C ILE A 6 -3.26 0.41 -3.27
N ALA A 7 -2.89 0.63 -4.53
CA ALA A 7 -3.82 0.59 -5.64
C ALA A 7 -3.81 -0.81 -6.24
N THR A 8 -5.00 -1.38 -6.48
CA THR A 8 -5.11 -2.75 -6.98
C THR A 8 -6.26 -2.89 -7.97
N TYR A 9 -6.04 -3.73 -8.98
CA TYR A 9 -7.05 -4.15 -9.95
C TYR A 9 -6.67 -5.52 -10.50
N ASN A 10 -7.50 -6.53 -10.23
CA ASN A 10 -7.28 -7.91 -10.67
C ASN A 10 -5.89 -8.47 -10.31
N HIS A 11 -5.53 -8.37 -9.04
CA HIS A 11 -4.28 -8.86 -8.49
C HIS A 11 -4.49 -10.04 -7.52
N GLU A 12 -5.45 -10.93 -7.78
CA GLU A 12 -5.78 -12.02 -6.85
C GLU A 12 -4.60 -12.93 -6.50
N ALA A 13 -3.63 -13.08 -7.43
CA ALA A 13 -2.43 -13.89 -7.21
C ALA A 13 -1.37 -13.19 -6.34
N PHE A 14 -1.46 -11.87 -6.14
CA PHE A 14 -0.38 -11.06 -5.57
C PHE A 14 -0.79 -10.23 -4.37
N ILE A 15 -2.06 -9.84 -4.27
CA ILE A 15 -2.52 -8.84 -3.29
C ILE A 15 -2.27 -9.29 -1.84
N ALA A 16 -2.42 -10.57 -1.53
CA ALA A 16 -2.14 -11.08 -0.19
C ALA A 16 -0.69 -10.87 0.21
N GLN A 17 0.25 -11.18 -0.69
CA GLN A 17 1.68 -10.97 -0.46
C GLN A 17 2.01 -9.48 -0.29
N ALA A 18 1.39 -8.60 -1.07
CA ALA A 18 1.55 -7.15 -0.93
C ALA A 18 1.13 -6.70 0.48
N ILE A 19 -0.07 -7.08 0.93
CA ILE A 19 -0.59 -6.72 2.25
C ILE A 19 0.30 -7.29 3.36
N ASP A 20 0.67 -8.57 3.27
CA ASP A 20 1.52 -9.22 4.26
C ASP A 20 2.86 -8.53 4.40
N SER A 21 3.45 -8.05 3.31
CA SER A 21 4.74 -7.34 3.33
C SER A 21 4.65 -6.01 4.08
N VAL A 22 3.50 -5.35 4.07
CA VAL A 22 3.25 -4.14 4.86
C VAL A 22 3.00 -4.48 6.33
N LEU A 23 2.22 -5.52 6.59
CA LEU A 23 1.92 -5.96 7.96
C LEU A 23 3.18 -6.45 8.69
N ALA A 24 4.18 -6.94 7.96
CA ALA A 24 5.46 -7.37 8.49
C ALA A 24 6.43 -6.22 8.83
N GLN A 25 6.10 -4.98 8.47
CA GLN A 25 6.97 -3.83 8.76
C GLN A 25 7.09 -3.58 10.25
N VAL A 26 8.32 -3.38 10.71
CA VAL A 26 8.65 -3.00 12.08
C VAL A 26 9.00 -1.52 12.08
N CYS A 27 8.17 -0.71 12.71
CA CYS A 27 8.31 0.74 12.67
C CYS A 27 7.82 1.35 13.99
N ASP A 28 8.50 2.42 14.46
CA ASP A 28 8.10 3.15 15.65
C ASP A 28 6.86 4.04 15.40
N GLU A 29 6.59 4.35 14.14
CA GLU A 29 5.41 5.12 13.73
C GLU A 29 4.23 4.18 13.45
N PRO A 30 3.01 4.51 13.90
CA PRO A 30 1.83 3.73 13.52
C PRO A 30 1.64 3.69 12.00
N ILE A 31 1.26 2.53 11.49
CA ILE A 31 1.01 2.29 10.07
C ILE A 31 -0.47 2.05 9.85
N ARG A 32 -1.05 2.73 8.88
CA ARG A 32 -2.40 2.49 8.37
C ARG A 32 -2.34 2.16 6.88
N ILE A 33 -3.09 1.17 6.46
CA ILE A 33 -3.06 0.66 5.09
C ILE A 33 -4.35 1.06 4.38
N TYR A 34 -4.23 1.76 3.27
CA TYR A 34 -5.36 2.17 2.43
C TYR A 34 -5.31 1.39 1.13
N ILE A 35 -6.30 0.55 0.91
CA ILE A 35 -6.39 -0.28 -0.29
C ILE A 35 -7.52 0.25 -1.15
N GLY A 36 -7.20 0.71 -2.35
CA GLY A 36 -8.18 1.08 -3.37
C GLY A 36 -8.31 -0.02 -4.40
N ASP A 37 -9.41 -0.74 -4.36
CA ASP A 37 -9.73 -1.77 -5.34
C ASP A 37 -10.60 -1.17 -6.44
N ASP A 38 -10.04 -1.07 -7.63
CA ASP A 38 -10.65 -0.40 -8.77
C ASP A 38 -11.65 -1.30 -9.52
N ALA A 39 -12.61 -1.84 -8.78
CA ALA A 39 -13.67 -2.72 -9.28
C ALA A 39 -13.12 -4.04 -9.85
N SER A 40 -12.23 -4.70 -9.13
CA SER A 40 -11.70 -6.01 -9.53
C SER A 40 -12.83 -7.01 -9.81
N THR A 41 -12.66 -7.78 -10.86
CA THR A 41 -13.59 -8.82 -11.30
C THR A 41 -13.20 -10.22 -10.86
N ASP A 42 -11.99 -10.37 -10.33
CA ASP A 42 -11.45 -11.61 -9.76
C ASP A 42 -11.63 -11.67 -8.23
N SER A 43 -10.88 -12.51 -7.54
CA SER A 43 -10.96 -12.68 -6.09
C SER A 43 -10.23 -11.60 -5.28
N THR A 44 -9.66 -10.57 -5.90
CA THR A 44 -8.93 -9.51 -5.21
C THR A 44 -9.77 -8.87 -4.10
N GLY A 45 -11.01 -8.50 -4.40
CA GLY A 45 -11.91 -7.87 -3.44
C GLY A 45 -12.19 -8.73 -2.21
N ALA A 46 -12.50 -10.00 -2.43
CA ALA A 46 -12.76 -10.94 -1.34
C ALA A 46 -11.53 -11.14 -0.43
N ILE A 47 -10.32 -11.14 -1.01
CA ILE A 47 -9.07 -11.21 -0.26
C ILE A 47 -8.90 -9.96 0.60
N CYS A 48 -9.06 -8.76 0.02
CA CYS A 48 -8.94 -7.50 0.74
C CYS A 48 -9.95 -7.39 1.89
N GLU A 49 -11.20 -7.80 1.66
CA GLU A 49 -12.24 -7.80 2.69
C GLU A 49 -11.86 -8.69 3.88
N ARG A 50 -11.31 -9.88 3.63
CA ARG A 50 -10.85 -10.77 4.69
C ARG A 50 -9.73 -10.16 5.54
N TYR A 51 -8.78 -9.47 4.91
CA TYR A 51 -7.72 -8.76 5.63
C TYR A 51 -8.27 -7.61 6.45
N ALA A 52 -9.14 -6.80 5.88
CA ALA A 52 -9.74 -5.65 6.57
C ALA A 52 -10.62 -6.09 7.76
N ALA A 53 -11.33 -7.20 7.65
CA ALA A 53 -12.14 -7.75 8.74
C ALA A 53 -11.31 -8.21 9.94
N LYS A 54 -10.04 -8.57 9.73
CA LYS A 54 -9.13 -9.09 10.77
C LYS A 54 -8.16 -8.04 11.29
N ASN A 55 -8.03 -6.90 10.64
CA ASN A 55 -7.04 -5.90 11.00
C ASN A 55 -7.60 -4.48 10.82
N GLU A 56 -7.85 -3.82 11.94
CA GLU A 56 -8.41 -2.45 11.98
C GLU A 56 -7.52 -1.37 11.35
N ARG A 57 -6.24 -1.67 11.11
CA ARG A 57 -5.32 -0.77 10.41
C ARG A 57 -5.59 -0.69 8.92
N ILE A 58 -6.42 -1.57 8.38
CA ILE A 58 -6.71 -1.65 6.94
C ILE A 58 -8.02 -0.94 6.64
N VAL A 59 -7.93 0.07 5.79
CA VAL A 59 -9.07 0.78 5.20
C VAL A 59 -9.21 0.27 3.77
N TYR A 60 -10.23 -0.53 3.53
CA TYR A 60 -10.52 -1.07 2.21
C TYR A 60 -11.60 -0.25 1.51
N VAL A 61 -11.27 0.27 0.35
CA VAL A 61 -12.16 1.06 -0.49
C VAL A 61 -12.47 0.27 -1.76
N HIS A 62 -13.68 -0.27 -1.83
CA HIS A 62 -14.19 -0.95 -3.01
C HIS A 62 -14.87 0.05 -3.94
N ARG A 63 -14.51 0.04 -5.21
CA ARG A 63 -15.15 0.88 -6.25
C ARG A 63 -16.24 0.10 -6.94
N ALA A 64 -17.38 0.74 -7.14
CA ALA A 64 -18.49 0.14 -7.88
C ALA A 64 -18.17 -0.01 -9.38
N THR A 65 -17.36 0.91 -9.91
CA THR A 65 -16.91 0.91 -11.31
C THR A 65 -15.42 1.22 -11.38
N ASN A 66 -14.76 0.70 -12.42
CA ASN A 66 -13.36 1.00 -12.66
C ASN A 66 -13.20 2.47 -13.05
N ILE A 67 -12.39 3.21 -12.30
CA ILE A 67 -12.13 4.65 -12.53
C ILE A 67 -10.71 4.93 -13.01
N GLY A 68 -9.88 3.90 -13.12
CA GLY A 68 -8.48 3.99 -13.53
C GLY A 68 -7.51 4.25 -12.38
N LEU A 69 -6.25 3.89 -12.61
CA LEU A 69 -5.20 3.97 -11.59
C LEU A 69 -5.02 5.37 -11.00
N THR A 70 -4.98 6.39 -11.86
CA THR A 70 -4.76 7.78 -11.42
C THR A 70 -5.89 8.26 -10.52
N ALA A 71 -7.13 8.10 -10.93
CA ALA A 71 -8.29 8.54 -10.14
C ALA A 71 -8.40 7.74 -8.84
N ASN A 72 -8.14 6.44 -8.87
CA ASN A 72 -8.12 5.58 -7.70
C ASN A 72 -7.07 6.06 -6.68
N THR A 73 -5.85 6.33 -7.14
CA THR A 73 -4.75 6.82 -6.29
C THR A 73 -5.05 8.21 -5.71
N ILE A 74 -5.57 9.13 -6.51
CA ILE A 74 -5.93 10.47 -6.04
C ILE A 74 -6.99 10.41 -4.94
N ASP A 75 -8.01 9.56 -5.08
CA ASP A 75 -9.03 9.42 -4.05
C ASP A 75 -8.44 8.87 -2.75
N LEU A 76 -7.55 7.88 -2.84
CA LEU A 76 -6.84 7.38 -1.65
C LEU A 76 -6.02 8.48 -0.97
N TYR A 77 -5.30 9.30 -1.72
CA TYR A 77 -4.54 10.42 -1.16
C TYR A 77 -5.43 11.43 -0.44
N ARG A 78 -6.59 11.74 -1.00
CA ARG A 78 -7.55 12.64 -0.34
C ARG A 78 -8.00 12.09 1.02
N ARG A 79 -8.26 10.79 1.10
CA ARG A 79 -8.62 10.12 2.36
C ARG A 79 -7.48 10.14 3.37
N ILE A 80 -6.27 9.80 2.92
CA ILE A 80 -5.06 9.80 3.73
C ILE A 80 -4.79 11.19 4.32
N LEU A 81 -4.90 12.24 3.49
CA LEU A 81 -4.71 13.60 3.95
C LEU A 81 -5.80 14.04 4.93
N ALA A 82 -7.05 13.65 4.71
CA ALA A 82 -8.16 13.94 5.62
C ALA A 82 -7.97 13.26 6.98
N ASP A 83 -7.34 12.09 7.01
CA ASP A 83 -7.03 11.37 8.25
C ASP A 83 -5.77 11.90 8.97
N GLY A 84 -5.08 12.89 8.40
CA GLY A 84 -3.94 13.55 9.04
C GLY A 84 -2.65 12.76 9.06
N CYS A 85 -2.45 11.83 8.13
CA CYS A 85 -1.19 11.07 8.02
C CYS A 85 -0.06 11.98 7.55
N GLU A 86 1.12 11.84 8.18
CA GLU A 86 2.29 12.67 7.89
C GLU A 86 3.12 12.15 6.73
N TYR A 87 3.13 10.83 6.55
CA TYR A 87 3.91 10.15 5.53
C TYR A 87 3.03 9.27 4.69
N ILE A 88 3.32 9.20 3.40
CA ILE A 88 2.63 8.31 2.46
C ILE A 88 3.67 7.43 1.79
N ALA A 89 3.51 6.12 1.93
CA ALA A 89 4.28 5.12 1.21
C ALA A 89 3.38 4.47 0.15
N MET A 90 3.94 4.22 -1.01
CA MET A 90 3.19 3.62 -2.13
C MET A 90 3.63 2.19 -2.37
N LEU A 91 2.66 1.34 -2.66
CA LEU A 91 2.87 -0.04 -3.07
C LEU A 91 1.78 -0.45 -4.05
N ASP A 92 2.16 -1.01 -5.19
CA ASP A 92 1.18 -1.60 -6.11
C ASP A 92 0.74 -2.98 -5.61
N GLY A 93 -0.50 -3.36 -5.90
CA GLY A 93 -1.08 -4.61 -5.41
C GLY A 93 -0.42 -5.89 -5.94
N ASP A 94 0.43 -5.78 -6.96
CA ASP A 94 1.23 -6.86 -7.54
C ASP A 94 2.72 -6.82 -7.14
N ASP A 95 3.08 -5.92 -6.25
CA ASP A 95 4.43 -5.79 -5.69
C ASP A 95 4.45 -6.18 -4.21
N TYR A 96 5.63 -6.35 -3.65
CA TYR A 96 5.81 -6.57 -2.22
C TYR A 96 7.19 -6.07 -1.73
N TRP A 97 7.26 -5.74 -0.45
CA TRP A 97 8.51 -5.33 0.18
C TRP A 97 9.22 -6.52 0.79
N THR A 98 10.55 -6.54 0.66
CA THR A 98 11.39 -7.64 1.16
C THR A 98 12.09 -7.34 2.48
N ASP A 99 12.18 -6.06 2.87
CA ASP A 99 12.84 -5.63 4.10
C ASP A 99 11.81 -5.11 5.10
N SER A 100 11.69 -5.77 6.24
CA SER A 100 10.77 -5.37 7.31
C SER A 100 11.12 -4.04 7.97
N ASN A 101 12.33 -3.51 7.76
CA ASN A 101 12.78 -2.22 8.28
C ASN A 101 12.70 -1.09 7.26
N LYS A 102 12.14 -1.35 6.08
CA LYS A 102 12.09 -0.37 4.98
C LYS A 102 11.48 0.95 5.41
N LEU A 103 10.30 0.93 6.01
CA LEU A 103 9.61 2.16 6.40
C LEU A 103 10.37 2.90 7.50
N GLN A 104 10.91 2.20 8.50
CA GLN A 104 11.68 2.81 9.55
C GLN A 104 12.90 3.54 9.00
N LEU A 105 13.66 2.90 8.12
CA LEU A 105 14.83 3.49 7.49
C LEU A 105 14.48 4.75 6.68
N GLN A 106 13.37 4.71 5.96
CA GLN A 106 12.92 5.83 5.13
C GLN A 106 12.45 7.02 5.98
N ILE A 107 11.66 6.79 7.02
CA ILE A 107 11.19 7.90 7.88
C ILE A 107 12.33 8.48 8.72
N ASP A 108 13.28 7.68 9.17
CA ASP A 108 14.46 8.17 9.88
C ASP A 108 15.27 9.11 9.00
N TYR A 109 15.44 8.76 7.72
CA TYR A 109 16.10 9.61 6.75
C TYR A 109 15.34 10.94 6.54
N LEU A 110 14.03 10.88 6.34
CA LEU A 110 13.20 12.07 6.15
C LEU A 110 13.20 12.97 7.38
N ARG A 111 13.19 12.40 8.59
CA ARG A 111 13.27 13.16 9.84
C ARG A 111 14.60 13.86 10.01
N ALA A 112 15.70 13.22 9.59
CA ALA A 112 17.05 13.79 9.65
C ALA A 112 17.32 14.82 8.57
N HIS A 113 16.54 14.85 7.49
CA HIS A 113 16.72 15.70 6.33
C HIS A 113 15.41 16.43 5.96
N PRO A 114 15.03 17.47 6.75
CA PRO A 114 13.76 18.18 6.54
C PRO A 114 13.60 18.83 5.16
N GLU A 115 14.73 19.07 4.47
CA GLU A 115 14.76 19.62 3.11
C GLU A 115 14.35 18.58 2.05
N VAL A 116 14.33 17.29 2.39
CA VAL A 116 13.97 16.20 1.48
C VAL A 116 12.50 15.88 1.62
N GLY A 117 11.77 15.98 0.51
CA GLY A 117 10.33 15.66 0.49
C GLY A 117 9.99 14.25 0.03
N PHE A 118 10.98 13.52 -0.50
CA PHE A 118 10.74 12.21 -1.11
C PHE A 118 11.98 11.32 -1.03
N VAL A 119 11.77 10.03 -0.73
CA VAL A 119 12.82 9.01 -0.75
C VAL A 119 12.31 7.75 -1.45
N HIS A 120 13.18 7.04 -2.12
CA HIS A 120 12.87 5.75 -2.73
C HIS A 120 14.00 4.76 -2.50
N THR A 121 13.69 3.48 -2.63
CA THR A 121 14.65 2.38 -2.59
C THR A 121 14.76 1.74 -3.97
N SER A 122 15.83 1.00 -4.20
CA SER A 122 15.93 0.17 -5.40
C SER A 122 14.93 -0.98 -5.35
N GLY A 123 14.52 -1.43 -6.51
CA GLY A 123 13.62 -2.56 -6.66
C GLY A 123 14.17 -3.57 -7.66
N ARG A 124 13.59 -4.76 -7.65
CA ARG A 124 13.85 -5.80 -8.63
C ARG A 124 12.54 -6.19 -9.30
N THR A 125 12.60 -6.38 -10.60
CA THR A 125 11.49 -6.99 -11.32
C THR A 125 11.65 -8.51 -11.24
N LEU A 126 10.63 -9.17 -10.71
CA LEU A 126 10.52 -10.60 -10.80
C LEU A 126 9.74 -10.88 -12.07
N SER A 127 10.46 -11.20 -13.16
CA SER A 127 9.80 -11.83 -14.26
C SER A 127 9.35 -13.20 -13.77
N GLY A 128 8.07 -13.43 -13.84
CA GLY A 128 7.56 -14.77 -13.70
C GLY A 128 8.35 -15.62 -14.65
N ALA A 129 9.16 -16.46 -14.08
CA ALA A 129 9.81 -17.42 -14.90
C ALA A 129 8.71 -18.04 -15.69
N ASN A 130 8.82 -17.98 -16.97
CA ASN A 130 8.04 -18.81 -17.78
C ASN A 130 8.23 -20.20 -17.48
N THR A 131 7.74 -20.13 -16.45
CA THR A 131 7.95 -21.33 -16.04
C THR A 131 6.80 -21.98 -16.50
#